data_af736bdc235e72f74fe0332066a0f8eb
#
_entry.id   af736bdc235e72f74fe0332066a0f8eb
#
_cell.length_a   1.000
_cell.length_b   1.000
_cell.length_c   1.000
_cell.angle_alpha   90.00
_cell.angle_beta   90.00
_cell.angle_gamma   90.00
#
_symmetry.space_group_name_H-M   'P 1'
#
loop_
_entity.id
_entity.type
_entity.pdbx_description
1 polymer ?
#
loop_
_entity_poly.entity_id
_entity_poly.type
_entity_poly.pdbx_seq_one_letter_code
_entity_poly.pdbx_strand_id
1 'polypeptide(L)'
;MPLEEMVSGEEISRQEGEASGWIVAHSRKKQRQDFTPGDSPGPSAGNSAAHPAHPKRPIKKLIAASRLPRLPKDHYRVVVRPKGGMDVRKVSLIKVTQALVMAACLGPPQAEEDIVCANEMQNIFVISTPHARNAEAYAKVKQIRVGETLHEVSTYVTPPGDTCR
;
A
#
# COMPACT_ATOMS: atom_id res chain seq x y z
N MET A 1 -19.85 36.46 16.28
CA MET A 1 -18.42 36.43 16.63
C MET A 1 -18.08 35.01 16.96
N PRO A 2 -17.48 34.21 16.05
CA PRO A 2 -16.97 32.88 16.39
C PRO A 2 -15.62 33.06 17.08
N LEU A 3 -15.46 32.48 18.25
CA LEU A 3 -14.20 32.35 18.96
C LEU A 3 -13.36 31.29 18.26
N GLU A 4 -12.29 31.71 17.61
CA GLU A 4 -11.23 30.82 17.18
C GLU A 4 -10.46 30.33 18.40
N GLU A 5 -10.73 29.11 18.80
CA GLU A 5 -9.96 28.41 19.82
C GLU A 5 -8.63 27.99 19.21
N MET A 6 -7.61 28.84 19.40
CA MET A 6 -6.23 28.50 19.05
C MET A 6 -5.75 27.37 19.96
N VAL A 7 -5.68 26.15 19.41
CA VAL A 7 -5.01 25.04 20.08
C VAL A 7 -3.51 25.33 20.05
N SER A 8 -3.01 25.81 21.19
CA SER A 8 -1.58 25.96 21.43
C SER A 8 -0.97 24.55 21.57
N GLY A 9 -0.22 24.11 20.56
CA GLY A 9 0.55 22.88 20.65
C GLY A 9 1.71 23.08 21.62
N GLU A 10 1.70 22.39 22.75
CA GLU A 10 2.83 22.34 23.66
C GLU A 10 3.99 21.54 23.02
N GLU A 11 5.18 22.15 22.97
CA GLU A 11 6.40 21.45 22.54
C GLU A 11 6.79 20.43 23.59
N ILE A 12 6.65 19.15 23.25
CA ILE A 12 7.09 18.03 24.11
C ILE A 12 8.63 18.00 24.15
N SER A 13 9.21 18.15 25.34
CA SER A 13 10.65 18.06 25.51
C SER A 13 11.16 16.65 25.22
N ARG A 14 12.44 16.55 24.79
CA ARG A 14 13.06 15.25 24.44
C ARG A 14 13.02 14.25 25.59
N GLN A 15 13.11 14.72 26.83
CA GLN A 15 13.02 13.88 28.03
C GLN A 15 11.62 13.34 28.30
N GLU A 16 10.58 14.12 28.00
CA GLU A 16 9.20 13.65 28.10
C GLU A 16 8.84 12.64 27.02
N GLY A 17 9.39 12.79 25.81
CA GLY A 17 9.23 11.82 24.73
C GLY A 17 9.83 10.45 25.09
N GLU A 18 10.98 10.41 25.73
CA GLU A 18 11.63 9.16 26.17
C GLU A 18 10.88 8.50 27.34
N ALA A 19 10.34 9.28 28.26
CA ALA A 19 9.55 8.78 29.41
C ALA A 19 8.19 8.20 28.99
N SER A 20 7.61 8.70 27.90
CA SER A 20 6.34 8.21 27.34
C SER A 20 6.48 7.04 26.37
N GLY A 21 7.68 6.48 26.20
CA GLY A 21 7.91 5.28 25.39
C GLY A 21 8.01 5.50 23.88
N TRP A 22 8.19 6.73 23.42
CA TRP A 22 8.44 7.03 22.01
C TRP A 22 9.90 6.71 21.67
N ILE A 23 10.11 5.71 20.82
CA ILE A 23 11.44 5.32 20.35
C ILE A 23 11.86 6.26 19.22
N VAL A 24 12.89 7.10 19.49
CA VAL A 24 13.50 7.91 18.43
C VAL A 24 14.31 7.00 17.51
N ALA A 25 13.88 6.87 16.27
CA ALA A 25 14.60 6.11 15.26
C ALA A 25 15.91 6.84 14.88
N HIS A 26 17.02 6.38 15.41
CA HIS A 26 18.34 6.87 15.02
C HIS A 26 18.72 6.31 13.66
N SER A 27 18.82 7.18 12.64
CA SER A 27 19.42 6.85 11.35
C SER A 27 20.90 6.51 11.58
N ARG A 28 21.26 5.22 11.51
CA ARG A 28 22.66 4.79 11.49
C ARG A 28 23.28 5.24 10.17
N LYS A 29 23.96 6.38 10.15
CA LYS A 29 24.91 6.74 9.08
C LYS A 29 25.97 5.64 9.06
N LYS A 30 26.00 4.84 8.00
CA LYS A 30 27.10 3.92 7.69
C LYS A 30 28.34 4.77 7.46
N GLN A 31 29.26 4.78 8.45
CA GLN A 31 30.61 5.31 8.30
C GLN A 31 31.30 4.47 7.22
N ARG A 32 31.61 5.09 6.08
CA ARG A 32 32.55 4.54 5.11
C ARG A 32 33.92 4.57 5.78
N GLN A 33 34.45 3.39 6.08
CA GLN A 33 35.87 3.25 6.39
C GLN A 33 36.63 3.34 5.07
N ASP A 34 37.41 4.41 4.93
CA ASP A 34 38.41 4.55 3.87
C ASP A 34 39.48 3.49 4.09
N PHE A 35 39.60 2.59 3.15
CA PHE A 35 40.60 1.54 3.12
C PHE A 35 41.83 2.07 2.40
N THR A 36 42.88 2.38 3.13
CA THR A 36 44.23 2.62 2.59
C THR A 36 44.86 1.28 2.21
N PRO A 37 45.49 1.15 1.01
CA PRO A 37 46.17 -0.08 0.64
C PRO A 37 47.62 -0.04 1.14
N GLY A 38 48.00 -1.06 1.92
CA GLY A 38 49.36 -1.22 2.42
C GLY A 38 49.64 -2.67 2.85
N ASP A 39 50.36 -3.32 1.96
CA ASP A 39 51.32 -4.41 2.17
C ASP A 39 50.97 -5.76 2.79
N SER A 40 51.41 -6.79 2.08
CA SER A 40 51.40 -8.24 2.23
C SER A 40 52.46 -8.75 3.22
N PRO A 41 52.74 -10.10 3.36
CA PRO A 41 51.90 -11.31 3.35
C PRO A 41 52.12 -12.23 4.55
N GLY A 42 51.21 -13.17 4.80
CA GLY A 42 51.45 -14.32 5.68
C GLY A 42 50.28 -15.32 5.68
N PRO A 43 50.54 -16.62 5.45
CA PRO A 43 49.51 -17.62 5.39
C PRO A 43 49.13 -18.13 6.77
N SER A 44 47.86 -17.98 7.16
CA SER A 44 47.32 -18.69 8.30
C SER A 44 46.00 -19.34 7.90
N ALA A 45 46.01 -20.67 7.88
CA ALA A 45 44.87 -21.52 7.74
C ALA A 45 43.89 -21.30 8.92
N GLY A 46 42.71 -20.78 8.65
CA GLY A 46 41.65 -20.62 9.62
C GLY A 46 40.31 -20.91 8.94
N ASN A 47 39.67 -22.03 9.31
CA ASN A 47 38.35 -22.46 8.93
C ASN A 47 37.33 -21.33 9.14
N SER A 48 37.00 -20.58 8.08
CA SER A 48 35.83 -19.71 8.05
C SER A 48 34.62 -20.54 7.63
N ALA A 49 33.82 -20.92 8.64
CA ALA A 49 32.46 -21.41 8.38
C ALA A 49 31.73 -20.39 7.51
N ALA A 50 31.49 -20.78 6.25
CA ALA A 50 30.72 -20.00 5.29
C ALA A 50 29.31 -19.77 5.85
N HIS A 51 29.01 -18.56 6.32
CA HIS A 51 27.64 -18.15 6.56
C HIS A 51 26.87 -18.27 5.24
N PRO A 52 25.77 -19.03 5.18
CA PRO A 52 24.97 -19.13 3.99
C PRO A 52 24.45 -17.74 3.62
N ALA A 53 24.89 -17.24 2.46
CA ALA A 53 24.43 -15.99 1.92
C ALA A 53 22.92 -16.08 1.72
N HIS A 54 22.15 -15.40 2.57
CA HIS A 54 20.70 -15.29 2.44
C HIS A 54 20.34 -14.81 1.03
N PRO A 55 19.50 -15.53 0.29
CA PRO A 55 19.14 -15.17 -1.05
C PRO A 55 18.32 -13.87 -1.05
N LYS A 56 18.96 -12.75 -1.40
CA LYS A 56 18.34 -11.42 -1.51
C LYS A 56 17.31 -11.33 -2.66
N ARG A 57 17.12 -12.42 -3.42
CA ARG A 57 16.26 -12.48 -4.61
C ARG A 57 14.74 -12.51 -4.37
N PRO A 58 14.18 -13.12 -3.30
CA PRO A 58 12.73 -13.20 -3.15
C PRO A 58 12.08 -11.85 -2.83
N ILE A 59 12.75 -10.98 -2.07
CA ILE A 59 12.19 -9.68 -1.65
C ILE A 59 11.94 -8.74 -2.83
N LYS A 60 12.86 -8.67 -3.81
CA LYS A 60 12.68 -7.84 -5.01
C LYS A 60 11.51 -8.31 -5.86
N LYS A 61 11.29 -9.63 -5.99
CA LYS A 61 10.15 -10.20 -6.70
C LYS A 61 8.83 -9.91 -5.96
N LEU A 62 8.84 -10.01 -4.64
CA LEU A 62 7.68 -9.71 -3.81
C LEU A 62 7.27 -8.23 -3.94
N ILE A 63 8.23 -7.31 -3.86
CA ILE A 63 7.99 -5.87 -4.03
C ILE A 63 7.47 -5.56 -5.44
N ALA A 64 8.02 -6.21 -6.48
CA ALA A 64 7.56 -6.03 -7.85
C ALA A 64 6.13 -6.55 -8.05
N ALA A 65 5.80 -7.71 -7.46
CA ALA A 65 4.47 -8.31 -7.52
C ALA A 65 3.41 -7.54 -6.72
N SER A 66 3.81 -6.79 -5.70
CA SER A 66 2.89 -5.96 -4.91
C SER A 66 2.56 -4.61 -5.55
N ARG A 67 3.29 -4.25 -6.63
CA ARG A 67 3.01 -2.99 -7.34
C ARG A 67 1.72 -3.12 -8.15
N LEU A 68 0.86 -2.14 -8.00
CA LEU A 68 -0.30 -1.97 -8.86
C LEU A 68 0.14 -1.73 -10.31
N PRO A 69 -0.65 -2.15 -11.31
CA PRO A 69 -0.40 -1.77 -12.69
C PRO A 69 -0.34 -0.24 -12.81
N ARG A 70 0.33 0.24 -13.85
CA ARG A 70 0.43 1.69 -14.11
C ARG A 70 -0.95 2.21 -14.53
N LEU A 71 -1.68 2.72 -13.56
CA LEU A 71 -2.96 3.39 -13.78
C LEU A 71 -2.74 4.85 -14.16
N PRO A 72 -3.64 5.47 -14.93
CA PRO A 72 -3.58 6.89 -15.25
C PRO A 72 -3.42 7.74 -13.99
N LYS A 73 -2.61 8.81 -14.06
CA LYS A 73 -2.32 9.64 -12.88
C LYS A 73 -3.47 10.56 -12.51
N ASP A 74 -4.22 10.96 -13.51
CA ASP A 74 -5.33 11.92 -13.42
C ASP A 74 -6.63 11.26 -12.92
N HIS A 75 -6.64 9.93 -12.81
CA HIS A 75 -7.79 9.19 -12.34
C HIS A 75 -7.87 9.15 -10.80
N TYR A 76 -9.08 9.22 -10.29
CA TYR A 76 -9.37 8.91 -8.89
C TYR A 76 -9.17 7.41 -8.65
N ARG A 77 -8.59 7.06 -7.52
CA ARG A 77 -8.36 5.67 -7.15
C ARG A 77 -9.17 5.29 -5.93
N VAL A 78 -9.95 4.23 -6.06
CA VAL A 78 -10.71 3.67 -4.94
C VAL A 78 -10.18 2.27 -4.65
N VAL A 79 -9.75 2.07 -3.42
CA VAL A 79 -9.31 0.75 -2.94
C VAL A 79 -10.48 0.04 -2.31
N VAL A 80 -10.71 -1.19 -2.75
CA VAL A 80 -11.75 -2.09 -2.24
C VAL A 80 -11.07 -3.27 -1.58
N ARG A 81 -11.22 -3.38 -0.27
CA ARG A 81 -10.68 -4.48 0.51
C ARG A 81 -11.78 -5.44 0.92
N PRO A 82 -11.80 -6.67 0.40
CA PRO A 82 -12.73 -7.69 0.84
C PRO A 82 -12.53 -8.04 2.31
N LYS A 83 -13.64 -8.31 2.99
CA LYS A 83 -13.70 -8.86 4.33
C LYS A 83 -14.26 -10.30 4.28
N GLY A 84 -14.20 -11.00 5.42
CA GLY A 84 -14.87 -12.30 5.53
C GLY A 84 -14.26 -13.43 4.71
N GLY A 85 -12.95 -13.37 4.42
CA GLY A 85 -12.23 -14.51 3.79
C GLY A 85 -12.36 -14.61 2.27
N MET A 86 -12.89 -13.60 1.58
CA MET A 86 -12.86 -13.56 0.12
C MET A 86 -11.41 -13.46 -0.38
N ASP A 87 -10.98 -14.44 -1.16
CA ASP A 87 -9.66 -14.47 -1.79
C ASP A 87 -9.76 -13.93 -3.23
N VAL A 88 -9.09 -12.80 -3.48
CA VAL A 88 -9.06 -12.13 -4.79
C VAL A 88 -8.57 -13.04 -5.92
N ARG A 89 -7.69 -14.00 -5.62
CA ARG A 89 -7.14 -14.95 -6.59
C ARG A 89 -8.17 -15.95 -7.12
N LYS A 90 -9.18 -16.26 -6.30
CA LYS A 90 -10.19 -17.29 -6.61
C LYS A 90 -11.41 -16.73 -7.32
N VAL A 91 -11.50 -15.42 -7.44
CA VAL A 91 -12.69 -14.75 -7.96
C VAL A 91 -12.41 -14.17 -9.36
N SER A 92 -13.36 -14.34 -10.27
CA SER A 92 -13.26 -13.74 -11.59
C SER A 92 -13.34 -12.21 -11.51
N LEU A 93 -12.34 -11.52 -12.05
CA LEU A 93 -12.28 -10.06 -12.07
C LEU A 93 -13.52 -9.45 -12.76
N ILE A 94 -14.00 -10.09 -13.84
CA ILE A 94 -15.19 -9.63 -14.58
C ILE A 94 -16.43 -9.64 -13.66
N LYS A 95 -16.63 -10.74 -12.91
CA LYS A 95 -17.76 -10.85 -11.97
C LYS A 95 -17.67 -9.81 -10.86
N VAL A 96 -16.47 -9.55 -10.36
CA VAL A 96 -16.24 -8.53 -9.33
C VAL A 96 -16.48 -7.13 -9.88
N THR A 97 -16.01 -6.82 -11.08
CA THR A 97 -16.26 -5.53 -11.74
C THR A 97 -17.77 -5.28 -11.89
N GLN A 98 -18.51 -6.26 -12.39
CA GLN A 98 -19.96 -6.17 -12.50
C GLN A 98 -20.63 -5.96 -11.15
N ALA A 99 -20.20 -6.72 -10.13
CA ALA A 99 -20.75 -6.60 -8.77
C ALA A 99 -20.47 -5.22 -8.16
N LEU A 100 -19.29 -4.64 -8.40
CA LEU A 100 -18.93 -3.30 -7.94
C LEU A 100 -19.74 -2.21 -8.62
N VAL A 101 -19.90 -2.28 -9.94
CA VAL A 101 -20.71 -1.34 -10.73
C VAL A 101 -22.17 -1.38 -10.28
N MET A 102 -22.72 -2.58 -10.08
CA MET A 102 -24.09 -2.74 -9.58
C MET A 102 -24.25 -2.21 -8.14
N ALA A 103 -23.30 -2.52 -7.26
CA ALA A 103 -23.33 -2.08 -5.87
C ALA A 103 -23.18 -0.56 -5.73
N ALA A 104 -22.46 0.08 -6.66
CA ALA A 104 -22.32 1.53 -6.74
C ALA A 104 -23.52 2.21 -7.44
N CYS A 105 -24.51 1.43 -7.90
CA CYS A 105 -25.64 1.93 -8.66
C CYS A 105 -25.25 2.74 -9.91
N LEU A 106 -24.16 2.33 -10.57
CA LEU A 106 -23.70 2.95 -11.82
C LEU A 106 -24.28 2.20 -13.03
N GLY A 107 -24.69 2.94 -14.04
CA GLY A 107 -25.08 2.35 -15.33
C GLY A 107 -23.86 1.91 -16.14
N PRO A 108 -23.98 0.92 -17.06
CA PRO A 108 -22.89 0.48 -17.91
C PRO A 108 -22.17 1.62 -18.64
N PRO A 109 -22.84 2.61 -19.25
CA PRO A 109 -22.15 3.69 -19.94
C PRO A 109 -21.38 4.63 -18.99
N GLN A 110 -21.75 4.69 -17.70
CA GLN A 110 -21.08 5.52 -16.72
C GLN A 110 -19.77 4.90 -16.21
N ALA A 111 -19.68 3.58 -16.26
CA ALA A 111 -18.53 2.82 -15.77
C ALA A 111 -17.63 2.32 -16.93
N GLU A 112 -17.87 2.75 -18.17
CA GLU A 112 -17.16 2.26 -19.37
C GLU A 112 -15.65 2.60 -19.31
N GLU A 113 -15.30 3.77 -18.77
CA GLU A 113 -13.92 4.23 -18.64
C GLU A 113 -13.25 3.77 -17.34
N ASP A 114 -13.98 3.08 -16.46
CA ASP A 114 -13.49 2.65 -15.17
C ASP A 114 -12.62 1.40 -15.33
N ILE A 115 -11.42 1.42 -14.76
CA ILE A 115 -10.47 0.32 -14.82
C ILE A 115 -10.43 -0.36 -13.43
N VAL A 116 -10.75 -1.65 -13.39
CA VAL A 116 -10.65 -2.45 -12.17
C VAL A 116 -9.44 -3.36 -12.24
N CYS A 117 -8.57 -3.28 -11.25
CA CYS A 117 -7.37 -4.11 -11.14
C CYS A 117 -7.39 -4.91 -9.83
N ALA A 118 -6.96 -6.17 -9.91
CA ALA A 118 -6.76 -7.01 -8.75
C ALA A 118 -5.30 -6.96 -8.27
N ASN A 119 -5.09 -6.79 -6.97
CA ASN A 119 -3.79 -7.00 -6.34
C ASN A 119 -3.88 -8.23 -5.42
N GLU A 120 -3.42 -9.34 -5.95
CA GLU A 120 -3.47 -10.63 -5.27
C GLU A 120 -2.62 -10.70 -4.02
N MET A 121 -1.50 -9.96 -3.98
CA MET A 121 -0.58 -9.94 -2.84
C MET A 121 -1.15 -9.24 -1.62
N GLN A 122 -1.96 -8.21 -1.86
CA GLN A 122 -2.60 -7.41 -0.81
C GLN A 122 -4.05 -7.81 -0.55
N ASN A 123 -4.57 -8.74 -1.35
CA ASN A 123 -5.98 -9.15 -1.34
C ASN A 123 -6.93 -7.96 -1.46
N ILE A 124 -6.71 -7.09 -2.44
CA ILE A 124 -7.51 -5.89 -2.71
C ILE A 124 -7.84 -5.76 -4.20
N PHE A 125 -8.90 -5.04 -4.49
CA PHE A 125 -9.16 -4.48 -5.82
C PHE A 125 -8.90 -2.98 -5.80
N VAL A 126 -8.43 -2.45 -6.93
CA VAL A 126 -8.25 -1.01 -7.13
C VAL A 126 -9.05 -0.61 -8.35
N ILE A 127 -9.94 0.35 -8.16
CA ILE A 127 -10.73 0.96 -9.21
C ILE A 127 -10.07 2.29 -9.56
N SER A 128 -9.84 2.53 -10.85
CA SER A 128 -9.35 3.80 -11.38
C SER A 128 -10.41 4.39 -12.29
N THR A 129 -10.94 5.55 -11.93
CA THR A 129 -12.00 6.24 -12.66
C THR A 129 -11.65 7.69 -12.96
N PRO A 130 -11.91 8.22 -14.15
CA PRO A 130 -11.74 9.65 -14.46
C PRO A 130 -12.78 10.53 -13.76
N HIS A 131 -13.88 9.95 -13.30
CA HIS A 131 -15.03 10.68 -12.77
C HIS A 131 -15.07 10.70 -11.25
N ALA A 132 -15.01 11.90 -10.63
CA ALA A 132 -15.15 12.06 -9.18
C ALA A 132 -16.44 11.46 -8.64
N ARG A 133 -17.56 11.61 -9.38
CA ARG A 133 -18.87 11.05 -9.01
C ARG A 133 -18.82 9.52 -8.88
N ASN A 134 -18.14 8.83 -9.80
CA ASN A 134 -17.99 7.38 -9.74
C ASN A 134 -17.13 6.97 -8.55
N ALA A 135 -16.04 7.70 -8.29
CA ALA A 135 -15.18 7.45 -7.13
C ALA A 135 -15.96 7.56 -5.81
N GLU A 136 -16.80 8.57 -5.66
CA GLU A 136 -17.69 8.72 -4.50
C GLU A 136 -18.73 7.61 -4.38
N ALA A 137 -19.30 7.17 -5.51
CA ALA A 137 -20.25 6.07 -5.54
C ALA A 137 -19.59 4.76 -5.08
N TYR A 138 -18.40 4.43 -5.61
CA TYR A 138 -17.64 3.27 -5.18
C TYR A 138 -17.21 3.34 -3.71
N ALA A 139 -16.85 4.52 -3.22
CA ALA A 139 -16.45 4.71 -1.81
C ALA A 139 -17.57 4.42 -0.80
N LYS A 140 -18.82 4.47 -1.23
CA LYS A 140 -20.01 4.16 -0.39
C LYS A 140 -20.35 2.67 -0.35
N VAL A 141 -19.75 1.86 -1.22
CA VAL A 141 -20.02 0.42 -1.31
C VAL A 141 -19.49 -0.29 -0.06
N LYS A 142 -20.35 -0.99 0.65
CA LYS A 142 -20.02 -1.79 1.83
C LYS A 142 -20.13 -3.28 1.61
N GLN A 143 -20.88 -3.70 0.60
CA GLN A 143 -21.13 -5.09 0.25
C GLN A 143 -21.19 -5.26 -1.25
N ILE A 144 -20.68 -6.37 -1.75
CA ILE A 144 -20.76 -6.77 -3.16
C ILE A 144 -21.28 -8.19 -3.25
N ARG A 145 -22.12 -8.45 -4.25
CA ARG A 145 -22.62 -9.80 -4.54
C ARG A 145 -21.83 -10.38 -5.71
N VAL A 146 -21.02 -11.40 -5.45
CA VAL A 146 -20.27 -12.10 -6.48
C VAL A 146 -20.85 -13.50 -6.67
N GLY A 147 -21.57 -13.67 -7.78
CA GLY A 147 -22.42 -14.86 -7.97
C GLY A 147 -23.55 -14.89 -6.95
N GLU A 148 -23.65 -15.98 -6.19
CA GLU A 148 -24.68 -16.13 -5.15
C GLU A 148 -24.21 -15.67 -3.76
N THR A 149 -22.92 -15.36 -3.60
CA THR A 149 -22.35 -15.02 -2.31
C THR A 149 -22.26 -13.51 -2.12
N LEU A 150 -22.73 -13.03 -0.97
CA LEU A 150 -22.57 -11.65 -0.54
C LEU A 150 -21.28 -11.50 0.27
N HIS A 151 -20.44 -10.56 -0.13
CA HIS A 151 -19.18 -10.27 0.54
C HIS A 151 -19.19 -8.86 1.10
N GLU A 152 -18.79 -8.72 2.35
CA GLU A 152 -18.53 -7.42 2.96
C GLU A 152 -17.21 -6.85 2.44
N VAL A 153 -17.19 -5.55 2.14
CA VAL A 153 -16.00 -4.85 1.67
C VAL A 153 -15.77 -3.56 2.44
N SER A 154 -14.52 -3.15 2.54
CA SER A 154 -14.13 -1.83 3.02
C SER A 154 -13.59 -1.03 1.86
N THR A 155 -14.16 0.13 1.60
CA THR A 155 -13.81 0.98 0.46
C THR A 155 -13.30 2.32 0.93
N TYR A 156 -12.28 2.86 0.26
CA TYR A 156 -11.74 4.19 0.52
C TYR A 156 -11.08 4.78 -0.72
N VAL A 157 -11.20 6.08 -0.88
CA VAL A 157 -10.51 6.83 -1.94
C VAL A 157 -9.06 7.08 -1.51
N THR A 158 -8.11 6.74 -2.35
CA THR A 158 -6.71 7.10 -2.10
C THR A 158 -6.45 8.52 -2.60
N PRO A 159 -5.65 9.31 -1.87
CA PRO A 159 -5.22 10.61 -2.37
C PRO A 159 -4.44 10.44 -3.68
N PRO A 160 -4.44 11.43 -4.57
CA PRO A 160 -3.64 11.43 -5.78
C PRO A 160 -2.17 11.15 -5.45
N GLY A 161 -1.48 10.39 -6.33
CA GLY A 161 -0.17 9.83 -6.05
C GLY A 161 0.97 10.81 -5.74
N ASP A 162 0.76 12.10 -5.89
CA ASP A 162 1.76 13.15 -5.61
C ASP A 162 1.72 13.67 -4.16
N THR A 163 0.78 13.18 -3.34
CA THR A 163 0.60 13.66 -1.96
C THR A 163 1.45 12.89 -0.92
N CYS A 164 2.07 11.77 -1.32
CA CYS A 164 2.99 11.02 -0.46
C CYS A 164 4.44 11.33 -0.83
N ARG A 165 4.97 12.41 -0.30
CA ARG A 165 6.42 12.67 -0.21
C ARG A 165 6.89 12.49 1.22
#